data_ba12912cb2d32de9057cfad7ba93acd4
#
_entry.id   ba12912cb2d32de9057cfad7ba93acd4
#
_cell.length_a   1.000
_cell.length_b   1.000
_cell.length_c   1.000
_cell.angle_alpha   90.00
_cell.angle_beta   90.00
_cell.angle_gamma   90.00
#
_symmetry.space_group_name_H-M   'P 1'
#
loop_
_entity.id
_entity.type
_entity.pdbx_description
1 polymer ?
#
loop_
_entity_poly.entity_id
_entity_poly.type
_entity_poly.pdbx_seq_one_letter_code
_entity_poly.pdbx_strand_id
1 'polypeptide(L)'
;MIQVYDNFFQEDIRLEILEKLMRPNWGISGGNPTKPEIFWHYDGLEKEHYFSTHIYTLLCEKVGMKFKAIERIYANGQTGGQCGTPHKDDGDLTFLYYPTSNWNTRKQGHLMFLLEDEVNKVVEYKTNRAVIFDGSITHYADAPSRFFNGLRISLAYKLWRDHN
;
A
#
# COMPACT_ATOMS: atom_id res chain seq x y z
N MET A 1 6.59 8.52 -12.47
CA MET A 1 5.86 7.36 -13.06
C MET A 1 4.75 6.95 -12.11
N ILE A 2 3.53 6.65 -12.62
CA ILE A 2 2.45 6.01 -11.85
C ILE A 2 1.82 4.96 -12.78
N GLN A 3 1.92 3.69 -12.40
CA GLN A 3 1.34 2.55 -13.13
C GLN A 3 0.35 1.81 -12.25
N VAL A 4 -0.77 1.37 -12.81
CA VAL A 4 -1.87 0.70 -12.12
C VAL A 4 -2.15 -0.63 -12.81
N TYR A 5 -2.29 -1.67 -12.02
CA TYR A 5 -2.54 -3.04 -12.47
C TYR A 5 -3.77 -3.59 -11.76
N ASP A 6 -4.78 -4.02 -12.50
CA ASP A 6 -5.94 -4.74 -11.97
C ASP A 6 -5.71 -6.25 -12.02
N ASN A 7 -6.35 -6.97 -11.11
CA ASN A 7 -6.23 -8.43 -10.98
C ASN A 7 -4.75 -8.87 -10.94
N PHE A 8 -3.98 -8.21 -10.07
CA PHE A 8 -2.52 -8.29 -10.09
C PHE A 8 -2.01 -9.69 -9.76
N PHE A 9 -2.47 -10.30 -8.67
CA PHE A 9 -2.14 -11.69 -8.34
C PHE A 9 -3.28 -12.64 -8.70
N GLN A 10 -2.99 -13.93 -8.78
CA GLN A 10 -4.02 -14.96 -8.79
C GLN A 10 -4.80 -14.90 -7.47
N GLU A 11 -6.07 -15.34 -7.50
CA GLU A 11 -6.97 -15.17 -6.34
C GLU A 11 -6.50 -15.95 -5.11
N ASP A 12 -5.89 -17.13 -5.29
CA ASP A 12 -5.30 -17.92 -4.22
C ASP A 12 -4.16 -17.17 -3.52
N ILE A 13 -3.26 -16.53 -4.28
CA ILE A 13 -2.18 -15.70 -3.73
C ILE A 13 -2.75 -14.48 -2.98
N ARG A 14 -3.77 -13.82 -3.54
CA ARG A 14 -4.44 -12.71 -2.84
C ARG A 14 -5.01 -13.14 -1.50
N LEU A 15 -5.68 -14.29 -1.46
CA LEU A 15 -6.26 -14.83 -0.22
C LEU A 15 -5.19 -15.21 0.79
N GLU A 16 -4.08 -15.82 0.37
CA GLU A 16 -2.95 -16.12 1.25
C GLU A 16 -2.32 -14.83 1.85
N ILE A 17 -2.12 -13.79 1.02
CA ILE A 17 -1.64 -12.48 1.51
C ILE A 17 -2.60 -11.94 2.56
N LEU A 18 -3.90 -11.93 2.27
CA LEU A 18 -4.91 -11.42 3.20
C LEU A 18 -4.92 -12.22 4.50
N GLU A 19 -4.89 -13.55 4.44
CA GLU A 19 -4.83 -14.42 5.63
C GLU A 19 -3.62 -14.11 6.51
N LYS A 20 -2.43 -13.96 5.90
CA LYS A 20 -1.21 -13.60 6.63
C LYS A 20 -1.29 -12.21 7.28
N LEU A 21 -1.92 -11.25 6.60
CA LEU A 21 -2.12 -9.90 7.12
C LEU A 21 -3.27 -9.78 8.14
N MET A 22 -4.12 -10.81 8.27
CA MET A 22 -5.14 -10.88 9.33
C MET A 22 -4.63 -11.43 10.66
N ARG A 23 -3.35 -11.80 10.76
CA ARG A 23 -2.72 -12.19 12.03
C ARG A 23 -2.70 -11.03 13.03
N PRO A 24 -2.69 -11.28 14.35
CA PRO A 24 -2.83 -10.24 15.38
C PRO A 24 -1.50 -9.50 15.68
N ASN A 25 -0.80 -9.06 14.64
CA ASN A 25 0.49 -8.37 14.73
C ASN A 25 0.39 -6.86 14.39
N TRP A 26 -0.82 -6.34 14.35
CA TRP A 26 -1.06 -4.94 14.08
C TRP A 26 -0.76 -4.07 15.28
N GLY A 27 -0.02 -2.98 15.05
CA GLY A 27 0.14 -1.87 15.98
C GLY A 27 -0.64 -0.65 15.53
N ILE A 28 -0.82 0.30 16.43
CA ILE A 28 -1.41 1.60 16.14
C ILE A 28 -0.37 2.70 16.37
N SER A 29 -0.32 3.70 15.49
CA SER A 29 0.61 4.82 15.62
C SER A 29 -0.04 6.14 15.20
N GLY A 30 0.64 7.26 15.55
CA GLY A 30 0.14 8.60 15.29
C GLY A 30 -0.58 9.20 16.49
N GLY A 31 -1.43 10.19 16.25
CA GLY A 31 -2.19 10.86 17.30
C GLY A 31 -1.36 11.79 18.21
N ASN A 32 -0.20 12.25 17.72
CA ASN A 32 0.66 13.19 18.43
C ASN A 32 0.90 14.46 17.58
N PRO A 33 1.48 15.55 18.15
CA PRO A 33 1.63 16.82 17.42
C PRO A 33 2.45 16.74 16.12
N THR A 34 3.36 15.78 15.98
CA THR A 34 4.19 15.62 14.79
C THR A 34 3.60 14.66 13.76
N LYS A 35 2.72 13.76 14.21
CA LYS A 35 1.97 12.81 13.38
C LYS A 35 0.53 12.74 13.89
N PRO A 36 -0.32 13.70 13.53
CA PRO A 36 -1.70 13.76 14.01
C PRO A 36 -2.58 12.65 13.45
N GLU A 37 -2.28 12.15 12.29
CA GLU A 37 -2.98 11.02 11.68
C GLU A 37 -2.79 9.74 12.49
N ILE A 38 -3.86 8.99 12.70
CA ILE A 38 -3.85 7.69 13.38
C ILE A 38 -4.16 6.61 12.36
N PHE A 39 -3.34 5.59 12.29
CA PHE A 39 -3.58 4.41 11.46
C PHE A 39 -2.95 3.16 12.05
N TRP A 40 -3.39 2.01 11.55
CA TRP A 40 -2.85 0.71 11.90
C TRP A 40 -1.67 0.37 10.98
N HIS A 41 -0.65 -0.28 11.54
CA HIS A 41 0.50 -0.75 10.79
C HIS A 41 0.91 -2.17 11.20
N TYR A 42 1.44 -2.90 10.25
CA TYR A 42 2.02 -4.22 10.41
C TYR A 42 3.42 -4.18 9.81
N ASP A 43 4.43 -4.04 10.66
CA ASP A 43 5.83 -3.84 10.25
C ASP A 43 6.63 -5.14 10.20
N GLY A 44 7.81 -5.07 9.57
CA GLY A 44 8.81 -6.14 9.61
C GLY A 44 8.52 -7.31 8.67
N LEU A 45 7.66 -7.12 7.68
CA LEU A 45 7.33 -8.17 6.71
C LEU A 45 8.52 -8.53 5.80
N GLU A 46 9.54 -7.68 5.69
CA GLU A 46 10.81 -8.01 5.00
C GLU A 46 11.57 -9.15 5.67
N LYS A 47 11.31 -9.46 6.92
CA LYS A 47 11.90 -10.58 7.66
C LYS A 47 11.19 -11.91 7.39
N GLU A 48 10.00 -11.86 6.80
CA GLU A 48 9.24 -13.04 6.44
C GLU A 48 9.55 -13.46 5.00
N HIS A 49 10.11 -14.66 4.82
CA HIS A 49 10.48 -15.21 3.51
C HIS A 49 9.31 -15.20 2.49
N TYR A 50 8.09 -15.37 2.97
CA TYR A 50 6.90 -15.30 2.13
C TYR A 50 6.80 -13.95 1.41
N PHE A 51 6.96 -12.82 2.11
CA PHE A 51 6.87 -11.48 1.52
C PHE A 51 8.15 -11.06 0.82
N SER A 52 9.32 -11.31 1.45
CA SER A 52 10.61 -10.84 0.93
C SER A 52 11.16 -11.67 -0.23
N THR A 53 10.64 -12.87 -0.46
CA THR A 53 11.08 -13.73 -1.56
C THR A 53 9.93 -14.14 -2.47
N HIS A 54 8.92 -14.87 -1.95
CA HIS A 54 7.87 -15.41 -2.80
C HIS A 54 7.04 -14.31 -3.47
N ILE A 55 6.41 -13.43 -2.68
CA ILE A 55 5.59 -12.33 -3.23
C ILE A 55 6.44 -11.33 -4.00
N TYR A 56 7.66 -11.05 -3.52
CA TYR A 56 8.58 -10.16 -4.23
C TYR A 56 8.97 -10.69 -5.63
N THR A 57 9.23 -11.98 -5.78
CA THR A 57 9.50 -12.59 -7.08
C THR A 57 8.31 -12.43 -8.02
N LEU A 58 7.09 -12.76 -7.58
CA LEU A 58 5.88 -12.60 -8.37
C LEU A 58 5.63 -11.12 -8.75
N LEU A 59 5.92 -10.19 -7.84
CA LEU A 59 5.85 -8.75 -8.11
C LEU A 59 6.80 -8.37 -9.25
N CYS A 60 8.09 -8.74 -9.15
CA CYS A 60 9.10 -8.43 -10.17
C CYS A 60 8.72 -8.98 -11.55
N GLU A 61 8.24 -10.23 -11.59
CA GLU A 61 7.76 -10.86 -12.82
C GLU A 61 6.58 -10.10 -13.44
N LYS A 62 5.60 -9.73 -12.63
CA LYS A 62 4.38 -9.04 -13.10
C LYS A 62 4.64 -7.62 -13.60
N VAL A 63 5.49 -6.86 -12.91
CA VAL A 63 5.82 -5.49 -13.35
C VAL A 63 6.91 -5.46 -14.43
N GLY A 64 7.62 -6.57 -14.65
CA GLY A 64 8.73 -6.65 -15.62
C GLY A 64 9.94 -5.82 -15.21
N MET A 65 10.14 -5.59 -13.92
CA MET A 65 11.24 -4.79 -13.39
C MET A 65 12.11 -5.60 -12.43
N LYS A 66 13.40 -5.27 -12.39
CA LYS A 66 14.33 -5.70 -11.36
C LYS A 66 14.64 -4.51 -10.46
N PHE A 67 14.82 -4.79 -9.17
CA PHE A 67 15.14 -3.78 -8.17
C PHE A 67 16.46 -4.14 -7.52
N LYS A 68 17.25 -3.12 -7.18
CA LYS A 68 18.54 -3.28 -6.51
C LYS A 68 18.37 -3.83 -5.09
N ALA A 69 17.39 -3.34 -4.36
CA ALA A 69 17.12 -3.74 -2.99
C ALA A 69 15.68 -3.46 -2.58
N ILE A 70 15.22 -4.20 -1.58
CA ILE A 70 14.03 -3.90 -0.79
C ILE A 70 14.50 -3.07 0.42
N GLU A 71 13.96 -1.86 0.59
CA GLU A 71 14.20 -1.05 1.79
C GLU A 71 13.38 -1.57 2.96
N ARG A 72 12.09 -1.78 2.76
CA ARG A 72 11.18 -2.34 3.76
C ARG A 72 9.90 -2.87 3.14
N ILE A 73 9.26 -3.80 3.85
CA ILE A 73 7.93 -4.32 3.53
C ILE A 73 7.05 -4.19 4.77
N TYR A 74 5.88 -3.58 4.60
CA TYR A 74 4.92 -3.38 5.69
C TYR A 74 3.51 -3.29 5.15
N ALA A 75 2.51 -3.34 6.03
CA ALA A 75 1.15 -3.05 5.67
C ALA A 75 0.59 -1.90 6.52
N ASN A 76 -0.18 -1.03 5.88
CA ASN A 76 -0.99 -0.02 6.54
C ASN A 76 -2.44 -0.45 6.56
N GLY A 77 -3.13 -0.13 7.66
CA GLY A 77 -4.55 -0.37 7.84
C GLY A 77 -5.27 0.92 8.24
N GLN A 78 -6.42 1.17 7.64
CA GLN A 78 -7.27 2.32 7.96
C GLN A 78 -8.68 1.82 8.23
N THR A 79 -9.25 2.24 9.35
CA THR A 79 -10.68 2.09 9.65
C THR A 79 -11.46 3.30 9.13
N GLY A 80 -12.78 3.27 9.22
CA GLY A 80 -13.62 4.36 8.72
C GLY A 80 -13.22 5.73 9.28
N GLY A 81 -13.02 6.70 8.40
CA GLY A 81 -12.65 8.06 8.76
C GLY A 81 -11.15 8.32 9.01
N GLN A 82 -10.30 7.30 9.01
CA GLN A 82 -8.85 7.49 9.18
C GLN A 82 -8.20 7.83 7.83
N CYS A 83 -7.71 9.05 7.66
CA CYS A 83 -6.97 9.45 6.47
C CYS A 83 -5.48 9.59 6.77
N GLY A 84 -4.67 9.40 5.74
CA GLY A 84 -3.26 9.77 5.75
C GLY A 84 -3.04 11.25 5.48
N THR A 85 -1.83 11.73 5.66
CA THR A 85 -1.39 13.07 5.29
C THR A 85 -0.48 13.03 4.07
N PRO A 86 -0.46 14.11 3.24
CA PRO A 86 0.44 14.20 2.11
C PRO A 86 1.92 14.05 2.53
N HIS A 87 2.63 13.13 1.88
CA HIS A 87 4.04 12.84 2.13
C HIS A 87 4.71 12.28 0.87
N LYS A 88 6.03 12.23 0.94
CA LYS A 88 6.88 11.49 -0.01
C LYS A 88 7.43 10.28 0.71
N ASP A 89 7.72 9.25 -0.05
CA ASP A 89 8.27 8.02 0.48
C ASP A 89 9.81 7.98 0.43
N ASP A 90 10.37 7.13 1.27
CA ASP A 90 11.76 6.70 1.16
C ASP A 90 11.90 5.71 -0.02
N GLY A 91 13.11 5.61 -0.59
CA GLY A 91 13.36 4.79 -1.76
C GLY A 91 12.97 5.45 -3.08
N ASP A 92 13.31 4.79 -4.18
CA ASP A 92 13.04 5.31 -5.53
C ASP A 92 11.61 5.02 -5.97
N LEU A 93 11.08 3.87 -5.56
CA LEU A 93 9.77 3.38 -5.97
C LEU A 93 8.98 2.84 -4.78
N THR A 94 7.69 3.09 -4.81
CA THR A 94 6.72 2.46 -3.93
C THR A 94 5.80 1.56 -4.76
N PHE A 95 5.68 0.31 -4.32
CA PHE A 95 4.65 -0.61 -4.78
C PHE A 95 3.62 -0.76 -3.67
N LEU A 96 2.35 -0.53 -3.99
CA LEU A 96 1.20 -0.76 -3.11
C LEU A 96 0.32 -1.84 -3.70
N TYR A 97 -0.16 -2.73 -2.84
CA TYR A 97 -1.11 -3.78 -3.20
C TYR A 97 -2.30 -3.80 -2.25
N TYR A 98 -3.50 -4.01 -2.80
CA TYR A 98 -4.78 -3.93 -2.09
C TYR A 98 -5.44 -5.31 -1.98
N PRO A 99 -5.20 -6.05 -0.87
CA PRO A 99 -5.71 -7.42 -0.72
C PRO A 99 -7.17 -7.51 -0.21
N THR A 100 -7.71 -6.44 0.40
CA THR A 100 -9.02 -6.49 1.08
C THR A 100 -10.13 -6.89 0.13
N SER A 101 -10.92 -7.89 0.53
CA SER A 101 -12.01 -8.45 -0.26
C SER A 101 -13.22 -7.51 -0.38
N ASN A 102 -13.99 -7.68 -1.45
CA ASN A 102 -15.30 -7.05 -1.62
C ASN A 102 -15.28 -5.51 -1.51
N TRP A 103 -14.22 -4.88 -2.00
CA TRP A 103 -14.16 -3.42 -2.03
C TRP A 103 -15.02 -2.85 -3.15
N ASN A 104 -15.77 -1.82 -2.85
CA ASN A 104 -16.54 -1.04 -3.83
C ASN A 104 -16.35 0.46 -3.60
N THR A 105 -16.71 1.28 -4.58
CA THR A 105 -16.50 2.72 -4.59
C THR A 105 -17.13 3.45 -3.39
N ARG A 106 -18.25 2.94 -2.85
CA ARG A 106 -18.89 3.54 -1.66
C ARG A 106 -18.02 3.47 -0.40
N LYS A 107 -17.06 2.56 -0.35
CA LYS A 107 -16.11 2.43 0.77
C LYS A 107 -15.01 3.47 0.72
N GLN A 108 -14.84 4.18 -0.39
CA GLN A 108 -13.82 5.23 -0.57
C GLN A 108 -12.38 4.72 -0.29
N GLY A 109 -11.52 5.52 0.33
CA GLY A 109 -10.17 5.09 0.70
C GLY A 109 -9.20 5.05 -0.48
N HIS A 110 -9.29 6.02 -1.38
CA HIS A 110 -8.49 6.08 -2.61
C HIS A 110 -7.07 6.60 -2.34
N LEU A 111 -6.16 6.34 -3.27
CA LEU A 111 -4.81 6.90 -3.25
C LEU A 111 -4.82 8.20 -4.04
N MET A 112 -4.41 9.27 -3.38
CA MET A 112 -4.35 10.62 -3.92
C MET A 112 -2.91 11.00 -4.23
N PHE A 113 -2.65 11.51 -5.43
CA PHE A 113 -1.37 12.07 -5.83
C PHE A 113 -1.50 13.57 -6.03
N LEU A 114 -0.54 14.32 -5.50
CA LEU A 114 -0.52 15.78 -5.55
C LEU A 114 0.55 16.29 -6.51
N LEU A 115 0.20 17.39 -7.19
CA LEU A 115 1.13 18.24 -7.91
C LEU A 115 0.89 19.67 -7.42
N GLU A 116 1.94 20.33 -6.94
CA GLU A 116 1.84 21.72 -6.41
C GLU A 116 0.73 21.88 -5.35
N ASP A 117 0.66 20.89 -4.41
CA ASP A 117 -0.33 20.83 -3.33
C ASP A 117 -1.80 20.65 -3.75
N GLU A 118 -2.06 20.45 -5.04
CA GLU A 118 -3.38 20.10 -5.56
C GLU A 118 -3.48 18.62 -5.95
N VAL A 119 -4.64 18.01 -5.76
CA VAL A 119 -4.90 16.64 -6.20
C VAL A 119 -4.88 16.59 -7.73
N ASN A 120 -3.86 15.94 -8.27
CA ASN A 120 -3.67 15.80 -9.72
C ASN A 120 -4.20 14.46 -10.25
N LYS A 121 -4.04 13.38 -9.47
CA LYS A 121 -4.48 12.04 -9.87
C LYS A 121 -5.05 11.28 -8.69
N VAL A 122 -6.13 10.56 -8.93
CA VAL A 122 -6.75 9.63 -7.99
C VAL A 122 -6.65 8.22 -8.53
N VAL A 123 -6.19 7.28 -7.69
CA VAL A 123 -6.25 5.85 -7.96
C VAL A 123 -7.21 5.22 -6.97
N GLU A 124 -8.35 4.76 -7.46
CA GLU A 124 -9.34 4.11 -6.61
C GLU A 124 -8.79 2.85 -5.95
N TYR A 125 -9.08 2.68 -4.67
CA TYR A 125 -8.87 1.39 -4.02
C TYR A 125 -9.79 0.34 -4.66
N LYS A 126 -9.21 -0.75 -5.10
CA LYS A 126 -9.95 -1.87 -5.69
C LYS A 126 -9.28 -3.17 -5.25
N THR A 127 -10.09 -4.15 -4.88
CA THR A 127 -9.61 -5.49 -4.54
C THR A 127 -8.68 -6.03 -5.62
N ASN A 128 -7.53 -6.56 -5.23
CA ASN A 128 -6.51 -7.14 -6.12
C ASN A 128 -5.90 -6.14 -7.12
N ARG A 129 -5.88 -4.86 -6.78
CA ARG A 129 -5.17 -3.82 -7.55
C ARG A 129 -3.80 -3.59 -6.96
N ALA A 130 -2.82 -3.40 -7.84
CA ALA A 130 -1.50 -2.91 -7.49
C ALA A 130 -1.23 -1.54 -8.13
N VAL A 131 -0.44 -0.73 -7.44
CA VAL A 131 0.03 0.57 -7.94
C VAL A 131 1.52 0.66 -7.69
N ILE A 132 2.31 1.00 -8.72
CA ILE A 132 3.73 1.30 -8.56
C ILE A 132 3.99 2.74 -9.02
N PHE A 133 4.74 3.49 -8.22
CA PHE A 133 5.00 4.90 -8.49
C PHE A 133 6.33 5.36 -7.90
N ASP A 134 6.84 6.51 -8.42
CA ASP A 134 8.05 7.15 -7.89
C ASP A 134 7.81 7.64 -6.46
N GLY A 135 8.63 7.22 -5.52
CA GLY A 135 8.53 7.59 -4.10
C GLY A 135 8.62 9.12 -3.86
N SER A 136 9.21 9.85 -4.79
CA SER A 136 9.30 11.31 -4.75
C SER A 136 7.98 12.05 -5.04
N ILE A 137 6.94 11.35 -5.53
CA ILE A 137 5.63 11.96 -5.79
C ILE A 137 4.89 12.10 -4.47
N THR A 138 4.45 13.33 -4.16
CA THR A 138 3.63 13.58 -2.97
C THR A 138 2.29 12.87 -3.11
N HIS A 139 1.92 12.09 -2.10
CA HIS A 139 0.70 11.30 -2.11
C HIS A 139 0.19 11.04 -0.69
N TYR A 140 -1.07 10.60 -0.60
CA TYR A 140 -1.65 10.11 0.65
C TYR A 140 -2.80 9.14 0.36
N ALA A 141 -3.11 8.29 1.33
CA ALA A 141 -4.32 7.48 1.31
C ALA A 141 -5.48 8.26 1.93
N ASP A 142 -6.53 8.51 1.15
CA ASP A 142 -7.76 9.11 1.67
C ASP A 142 -8.49 8.14 2.62
N ALA A 143 -9.36 8.69 3.45
CA ALA A 143 -10.08 7.91 4.45
C ALA A 143 -11.09 6.94 3.80
N PRO A 144 -11.18 5.69 4.29
CA PRO A 144 -12.39 4.93 4.07
C PRO A 144 -13.62 5.68 4.58
N SER A 145 -14.78 5.46 3.95
CA SER A 145 -16.04 6.03 4.43
C SER A 145 -16.21 5.82 5.93
N ARG A 146 -16.69 6.83 6.64
CA ARG A 146 -16.96 6.73 8.09
C ARG A 146 -17.94 5.61 8.49
N PHE A 147 -18.72 5.11 7.52
CA PHE A 147 -19.63 3.98 7.71
C PHE A 147 -18.98 2.62 7.45
N PHE A 148 -17.72 2.61 6.99
CA PHE A 148 -16.96 1.39 6.80
C PHE A 148 -16.50 0.85 8.18
N ASN A 149 -16.86 -0.39 8.48
CA ASN A 149 -16.59 -1.03 9.77
C ASN A 149 -15.53 -2.14 9.69
N GLY A 150 -14.70 -2.13 8.67
CA GLY A 150 -13.60 -3.08 8.49
C GLY A 150 -12.23 -2.41 8.52
N LEU A 151 -11.22 -3.12 8.03
CA LEU A 151 -9.87 -2.62 7.87
C LEU A 151 -9.51 -2.55 6.38
N ARG A 152 -9.20 -1.35 5.90
CA ARG A 152 -8.62 -1.13 4.57
C ARG A 152 -7.14 -1.42 4.65
N ILE A 153 -6.69 -2.48 4.01
CA ILE A 153 -5.28 -2.90 4.05
C ILE A 153 -4.59 -2.50 2.75
N SER A 154 -3.40 -1.92 2.86
CA SER A 154 -2.44 -1.76 1.76
C SER A 154 -1.10 -2.37 2.15
N LEU A 155 -0.65 -3.37 1.39
CA LEU A 155 0.69 -3.95 1.49
C LEU A 155 1.65 -3.09 0.68
N ALA A 156 2.72 -2.63 1.30
CA ALA A 156 3.68 -1.71 0.72
C ALA A 156 5.09 -2.32 0.63
N TYR A 157 5.72 -2.13 -0.51
CA TYR A 157 7.15 -2.37 -0.74
C TYR A 157 7.82 -1.04 -1.07
N LYS A 158 8.86 -0.68 -0.32
CA LYS A 158 9.76 0.42 -0.65
C LYS A 158 10.99 -0.17 -1.33
N LEU A 159 11.27 0.29 -2.55
CA LEU A 159 12.20 -0.36 -3.47
C LEU A 159 13.24 0.63 -3.99
N TRP A 160 14.48 0.16 -4.14
CA TRP A 160 15.54 0.88 -4.81
C TRP A 160 15.67 0.41 -6.25
N ARG A 161 15.77 1.34 -7.19
CA ARG A 161 16.00 1.03 -8.61
C ARG A 161 17.38 0.45 -8.84
N ASP A 162 17.49 -0.42 -9.82
CA ASP A 162 18.76 -0.74 -10.43
C ASP A 162 19.05 0.35 -11.47
N HIS A 163 20.07 1.15 -11.22
CA HIS A 163 20.48 2.25 -12.09
C HIS A 163 21.51 1.82 -13.16
N ASN A 164 21.60 0.50 -13.44
CA ASN A 164 22.49 -0.02 -14.50
C ASN A 164 21.88 0.12 -15.89
#